data_83f795c3f48542e985655446b2fdbac4
#
_entry.id   83f795c3f48542e985655446b2fdbac4
#
_cell.length_a   1.000
_cell.length_b   1.000
_cell.length_c   1.000
_cell.angle_alpha   90.00
_cell.angle_beta   90.00
_cell.angle_gamma   90.00
#
_symmetry.space_group_name_H-M   'P 1'
#
loop_
_entity.id
_entity.type
_entity.pdbx_description
1 polymer ?
#
loop_
_entity_poly.entity_id
_entity_poly.type
_entity_poly.pdbx_seq_one_letter_code
_entity_poly.pdbx_strand_id
1 'polypeptide(L)'
;GIYKLPEKLHPTTWTGQTACELIRNYSCDKPLFLKVSFARPHSPYDPPKRYLDMYRDADIPKPSLGDWCGKYAEHLDPEKAAPDAPFGNFGDEYAVKSRRHYYANITFIDDQIGEIIETLKEKGMYDNAIICFTADHGDMLGDHYHWRKTYPYEGSTHIPYIVKWPAGVFK
;
A
#
# COMPACT_ATOMS: atom_id res chain seq x y z
N GLY A 1 4.04 12.91 4.57
CA GLY A 1 3.41 13.70 5.67
C GLY A 1 2.28 12.93 6.34
N ILE A 2 1.56 13.56 7.26
CA ILE A 2 0.33 13.01 7.86
C ILE A 2 -0.85 13.60 7.10
N TYR A 3 -1.89 12.77 6.86
CA TYR A 3 -3.13 13.26 6.28
C TYR A 3 -3.80 14.28 7.22
N LYS A 4 -4.12 15.46 6.69
CA LYS A 4 -4.54 16.61 7.52
C LYS A 4 -6.05 16.76 7.65
N LEU A 5 -6.81 16.11 6.78
CA LEU A 5 -8.28 16.14 6.82
C LEU A 5 -8.82 14.98 7.66
N PRO A 6 -10.12 14.99 8.05
CA PRO A 6 -10.72 13.84 8.71
C PRO A 6 -10.54 12.55 7.91
N GLU A 7 -10.22 11.45 8.59
CA GLU A 7 -9.89 10.15 7.96
C GLU A 7 -11.00 9.65 7.02
N LYS A 8 -12.25 9.93 7.33
CA LYS A 8 -13.40 9.59 6.47
C LYS A 8 -13.34 10.21 5.06
N LEU A 9 -12.55 11.28 4.89
CA LEU A 9 -12.32 11.94 3.59
C LEU A 9 -11.07 11.43 2.88
N HIS A 10 -10.36 10.49 3.50
CA HIS A 10 -9.18 9.90 2.85
C HIS A 10 -9.61 8.99 1.70
N PRO A 11 -8.93 9.04 0.53
CA PRO A 11 -9.26 8.18 -0.61
C PRO A 11 -9.31 6.68 -0.27
N THR A 12 -8.43 6.21 0.62
CA THR A 12 -8.42 4.81 1.07
C THR A 12 -9.71 4.44 1.80
N THR A 13 -10.18 5.29 2.74
CA THR A 13 -11.45 5.08 3.44
C THR A 13 -12.61 5.10 2.45
N TRP A 14 -12.64 6.08 1.56
CA TRP A 14 -13.69 6.18 0.55
C TRP A 14 -13.77 4.93 -0.32
N THR A 15 -12.62 4.43 -0.79
CA THR A 15 -12.55 3.21 -1.61
C THR A 15 -13.10 1.99 -0.85
N GLY A 16 -12.66 1.78 0.40
CA GLY A 16 -13.13 0.66 1.22
C GLY A 16 -14.62 0.73 1.50
N GLN A 17 -15.12 1.90 1.95
CA GLN A 17 -16.53 2.12 2.25
C GLN A 17 -17.41 1.95 1.01
N THR A 18 -17.00 2.50 -0.14
CA THR A 18 -17.73 2.33 -1.41
C THR A 18 -17.82 0.85 -1.81
N ALA A 19 -16.74 0.10 -1.65
CA ALA A 19 -16.74 -1.35 -1.91
C ALA A 19 -17.72 -2.08 -0.99
N CYS A 20 -17.73 -1.76 0.31
CA CYS A 20 -18.69 -2.32 1.27
C CYS A 20 -20.14 -1.99 0.91
N GLU A 21 -20.41 -0.74 0.52
CA GLU A 21 -21.76 -0.33 0.10
C GLU A 21 -22.22 -1.08 -1.16
N LEU A 22 -21.36 -1.24 -2.15
CA LEU A 22 -21.65 -2.00 -3.36
C LEU A 22 -21.98 -3.47 -3.03
N ILE A 23 -21.23 -4.10 -2.12
CA ILE A 23 -21.46 -5.49 -1.70
C ILE A 23 -22.79 -5.59 -0.94
N ARG A 24 -23.05 -4.70 0.02
CA ARG A 24 -24.30 -4.71 0.80
C ARG A 24 -25.54 -4.56 -0.07
N ASN A 25 -25.48 -3.69 -1.08
CA ASN A 25 -26.58 -3.38 -1.97
C ASN A 25 -26.69 -4.35 -3.16
N TYR A 26 -25.72 -5.28 -3.32
CA TYR A 26 -25.78 -6.24 -4.41
C TYR A 26 -26.93 -7.23 -4.21
N SER A 27 -27.87 -7.24 -5.14
CA SER A 27 -29.10 -8.05 -5.10
C SER A 27 -29.38 -8.82 -6.39
N CYS A 28 -28.40 -8.90 -7.28
CA CYS A 28 -28.55 -9.62 -8.54
C CYS A 28 -28.17 -11.10 -8.37
N ASP A 29 -28.87 -11.99 -9.09
CA ASP A 29 -28.62 -13.44 -9.13
C ASP A 29 -27.42 -13.84 -10.01
N LYS A 30 -26.80 -12.86 -10.68
CA LYS A 30 -25.58 -13.09 -11.45
C LYS A 30 -24.34 -13.08 -10.55
N PRO A 31 -23.24 -13.73 -10.95
CA PRO A 31 -21.97 -13.60 -10.25
C PRO A 31 -21.49 -12.15 -10.18
N LEU A 32 -21.03 -11.71 -9.01
CA LEU A 32 -20.40 -10.42 -8.84
C LEU A 32 -18.92 -10.49 -9.27
N PHE A 33 -18.49 -9.61 -10.14
CA PHE A 33 -17.08 -9.29 -10.36
C PHE A 33 -16.80 -7.87 -9.88
N LEU A 34 -16.01 -7.75 -8.82
CA LEU A 34 -15.67 -6.45 -8.23
C LEU A 34 -14.15 -6.29 -8.15
N LYS A 35 -13.62 -5.26 -8.83
CA LYS A 35 -12.25 -4.82 -8.66
C LYS A 35 -12.22 -3.62 -7.71
N VAL A 36 -11.52 -3.76 -6.58
CA VAL A 36 -11.27 -2.68 -5.63
C VAL A 36 -9.81 -2.26 -5.77
N SER A 37 -9.56 -0.99 -6.06
CA SER A 37 -8.22 -0.47 -6.30
C SER A 37 -7.92 0.68 -5.35
N PHE A 38 -6.99 0.45 -4.42
CA PHE A 38 -6.49 1.48 -3.53
C PHE A 38 -5.33 2.22 -4.19
N ALA A 39 -5.38 3.55 -4.20
CA ALA A 39 -4.29 4.37 -4.73
C ALA A 39 -3.07 4.39 -3.81
N ARG A 40 -3.27 4.19 -2.50
CA ARG A 40 -2.18 4.01 -1.54
C ARG A 40 -1.72 2.54 -1.57
N PRO A 41 -0.49 2.27 -1.17
CA PRO A 41 0.53 3.10 -0.53
C PRO A 41 1.36 3.99 -1.48
N HIS A 42 0.99 4.13 -2.77
CA HIS A 42 1.64 5.08 -3.68
C HIS A 42 1.73 6.49 -3.06
N SER A 43 2.80 7.21 -3.33
CA SER A 43 2.97 8.58 -2.83
C SER A 43 1.80 9.50 -3.21
N PRO A 44 1.52 10.54 -2.42
CA PRO A 44 2.21 10.92 -1.19
C PRO A 44 1.99 9.91 -0.07
N TYR A 45 3.03 9.67 0.74
CA TYR A 45 2.95 8.80 1.92
C TYR A 45 2.32 9.59 3.06
N ASP A 46 0.99 9.57 3.12
CA ASP A 46 0.16 10.42 3.98
C ASP A 46 -0.86 9.62 4.82
N PRO A 47 -0.41 8.63 5.60
CA PRO A 47 -1.33 7.87 6.45
C PRO A 47 -2.02 8.77 7.47
N PRO A 48 -3.23 8.44 7.94
CA PRO A 48 -3.79 9.03 9.12
C PRO A 48 -2.90 8.81 10.34
N LYS A 49 -2.89 9.78 11.27
CA LYS A 49 -1.98 9.79 12.41
C LYS A 49 -2.01 8.49 13.23
N ARG A 50 -3.19 7.90 13.46
CA ARG A 50 -3.34 6.69 14.27
C ARG A 50 -2.55 5.50 13.73
N TYR A 51 -2.44 5.35 12.41
CA TYR A 51 -1.64 4.29 11.78
C TYR A 51 -0.15 4.61 11.86
N LEU A 52 0.24 5.87 11.71
CA LEU A 52 1.64 6.26 11.87
C LEU A 52 2.13 6.06 13.31
N ASP A 53 1.27 6.32 14.30
CA ASP A 53 1.59 6.11 15.72
C ASP A 53 1.89 4.64 16.04
N MET A 54 1.32 3.67 15.31
CA MET A 54 1.62 2.24 15.46
C MET A 54 3.08 1.89 15.13
N TYR A 55 3.71 2.71 14.30
CA TYR A 55 5.11 2.53 13.87
C TYR A 55 6.10 3.48 14.57
N ARG A 56 5.66 4.21 15.61
CA ARG A 56 6.49 5.22 16.28
C ARG A 56 7.81 4.63 16.76
N ASP A 57 7.75 3.52 17.45
CA ASP A 57 8.89 2.86 18.09
C ASP A 57 9.34 1.60 17.31
N ALA A 58 8.80 1.39 16.11
CA ALA A 58 9.18 0.27 15.28
C ALA A 58 10.60 0.48 14.71
N ASP A 59 11.38 -0.59 14.72
CA ASP A 59 12.65 -0.65 14.03
C ASP A 59 12.40 -0.78 12.52
N ILE A 60 12.62 0.32 11.81
CA ILE A 60 12.42 0.40 10.37
C ILE A 60 13.75 0.18 9.68
N PRO A 61 13.90 -0.85 8.82
CA PRO A 61 15.15 -1.13 8.16
C PRO A 61 15.57 0.03 7.24
N LYS A 62 16.87 0.29 7.20
CA LYS A 62 17.48 1.20 6.24
C LYS A 62 17.39 0.64 4.82
N PRO A 63 17.53 1.50 3.79
CA PRO A 63 17.63 1.05 2.41
C PRO A 63 18.79 0.08 2.17
N SER A 64 18.57 -0.89 1.31
CA SER A 64 19.63 -1.77 0.82
C SER A 64 20.45 -1.07 -0.27
N LEU A 65 21.77 -1.12 -0.17
CA LEU A 65 22.67 -0.48 -1.14
C LEU A 65 23.57 -1.53 -1.79
N GLY A 66 23.54 -1.61 -3.10
CA GLY A 66 24.48 -2.43 -3.88
C GLY A 66 25.77 -1.67 -4.20
N ASP A 67 26.87 -2.36 -4.41
CA ASP A 67 28.19 -1.77 -4.68
C ASP A 67 28.21 -0.84 -5.90
N TRP A 68 27.30 -1.09 -6.85
CA TRP A 68 27.18 -0.33 -8.11
C TRP A 68 26.47 1.02 -7.97
N CYS A 69 25.73 1.25 -6.87
CA CYS A 69 24.92 2.46 -6.73
C CYS A 69 25.69 3.71 -6.28
N GLY A 70 27.03 3.59 -6.08
CA GLY A 70 27.88 4.71 -5.65
C GLY A 70 27.79 5.96 -6.51
N LYS A 71 27.47 5.82 -7.80
CA LYS A 71 27.25 6.98 -8.71
C LYS A 71 26.03 7.83 -8.34
N TYR A 72 25.13 7.34 -7.50
CA TYR A 72 23.97 8.06 -6.98
C TYR A 72 24.14 8.46 -5.51
N ALA A 73 25.33 8.27 -4.92
CA ALA A 73 25.58 8.45 -3.50
C ALA A 73 25.67 9.93 -3.08
N GLU A 74 25.80 10.88 -4.03
CA GLU A 74 25.80 12.29 -3.71
C GLU A 74 24.50 12.67 -2.97
N HIS A 75 24.65 13.31 -1.82
CA HIS A 75 23.52 13.72 -1.00
C HIS A 75 22.76 14.86 -1.67
N LEU A 76 21.46 14.69 -1.82
CA LEU A 76 20.55 15.66 -2.41
C LEU A 76 19.58 16.19 -1.34
N ASP A 77 19.31 17.47 -1.42
CA ASP A 77 18.28 18.10 -0.60
C ASP A 77 16.88 17.65 -1.06
N PRO A 78 16.12 16.93 -0.23
CA PRO A 78 14.80 16.43 -0.63
C PRO A 78 13.80 17.56 -0.91
N GLU A 79 13.99 18.77 -0.37
CA GLU A 79 13.11 19.91 -0.62
C GLU A 79 13.32 20.51 -2.02
N LYS A 80 14.49 20.27 -2.62
CA LYS A 80 14.85 20.71 -3.97
C LYS A 80 14.64 19.64 -5.04
N ALA A 81 14.41 18.39 -4.62
CA ALA A 81 14.15 17.32 -5.56
C ALA A 81 12.77 17.45 -6.21
N ALA A 82 12.65 16.99 -7.46
CA ALA A 82 11.35 16.89 -8.08
C ALA A 82 10.47 15.91 -7.28
N PRO A 83 9.17 16.20 -7.08
CA PRO A 83 8.28 15.35 -6.27
C PRO A 83 8.18 13.90 -6.75
N ASP A 84 8.52 13.65 -8.01
CA ASP A 84 8.49 12.36 -8.68
C ASP A 84 9.88 11.85 -9.08
N ALA A 85 10.95 12.41 -8.50
CA ALA A 85 12.33 12.00 -8.80
C ALA A 85 12.50 10.49 -8.62
N PRO A 86 12.96 9.76 -9.65
CA PRO A 86 13.08 8.30 -9.60
C PRO A 86 14.34 7.84 -8.85
N PHE A 87 15.28 8.73 -8.60
CA PHE A 87 16.53 8.43 -7.88
C PHE A 87 17.01 9.66 -7.11
N GLY A 88 17.79 9.43 -6.08
CA GLY A 88 18.46 10.46 -5.27
C GLY A 88 18.75 9.95 -3.86
N ASN A 89 19.94 10.27 -3.36
CA ASN A 89 20.31 10.04 -1.97
C ASN A 89 19.78 11.18 -1.10
N PHE A 90 18.64 10.98 -0.48
CA PHE A 90 18.03 11.95 0.47
C PHE A 90 18.42 11.67 1.94
N GLY A 91 19.36 10.75 2.17
CA GLY A 91 19.82 10.33 3.48
C GLY A 91 18.93 9.26 4.14
N ASP A 92 19.56 8.54 5.08
CA ASP A 92 18.93 7.42 5.79
C ASP A 92 17.67 7.87 6.56
N GLU A 93 17.72 9.01 7.22
CA GLU A 93 16.60 9.53 8.00
C GLU A 93 15.36 9.75 7.14
N TYR A 94 15.53 10.35 5.97
CA TYR A 94 14.44 10.56 5.02
C TYR A 94 13.88 9.24 4.51
N ALA A 95 14.75 8.28 4.20
CA ALA A 95 14.35 6.97 3.72
C ALA A 95 13.59 6.18 4.79
N VAL A 96 14.10 6.11 6.02
CA VAL A 96 13.42 5.45 7.15
C VAL A 96 12.08 6.11 7.45
N LYS A 97 12.00 7.43 7.43
CA LYS A 97 10.74 8.17 7.58
C LYS A 97 9.73 7.81 6.48
N SER A 98 10.18 7.76 5.23
CA SER A 98 9.32 7.41 4.09
C SER A 98 8.79 5.98 4.21
N ARG A 99 9.65 5.01 4.57
CA ARG A 99 9.28 3.61 4.84
C ARG A 99 8.25 3.50 5.97
N ARG A 100 8.45 4.22 7.06
CA ARG A 100 7.49 4.24 8.17
C ARG A 100 6.11 4.71 7.73
N HIS A 101 6.04 5.75 6.93
CA HIS A 101 4.77 6.26 6.40
C HIS A 101 4.15 5.29 5.38
N TYR A 102 4.96 4.65 4.58
CA TYR A 102 4.51 3.63 3.63
C TYR A 102 3.89 2.42 4.35
N TYR A 103 4.55 1.90 5.38
CA TYR A 103 4.04 0.79 6.18
C TYR A 103 2.74 1.17 6.90
N ALA A 104 2.65 2.38 7.41
CA ALA A 104 1.41 2.88 8.01
C ALA A 104 0.26 2.97 7.00
N ASN A 105 0.53 3.33 5.74
CA ASN A 105 -0.47 3.26 4.66
C ASN A 105 -0.89 1.82 4.34
N ILE A 106 0.04 0.85 4.39
CA ILE A 106 -0.28 -0.57 4.19
C ILE A 106 -1.23 -1.05 5.28
N THR A 107 -0.95 -0.77 6.55
CA THR A 107 -1.84 -1.12 7.67
C THR A 107 -3.21 -0.47 7.52
N PHE A 108 -3.26 0.76 7.05
CA PHE A 108 -4.53 1.43 6.78
C PHE A 108 -5.34 0.74 5.68
N ILE A 109 -4.70 0.29 4.62
CA ILE A 109 -5.35 -0.48 3.54
C ILE A 109 -5.82 -1.84 4.07
N ASP A 110 -5.01 -2.50 4.89
CA ASP A 110 -5.33 -3.79 5.49
C ASP A 110 -6.61 -3.72 6.34
N ASP A 111 -6.77 -2.67 7.16
CA ASP A 111 -8.02 -2.40 7.88
C ASP A 111 -9.22 -2.28 6.93
N GLN A 112 -9.07 -1.55 5.81
CA GLN A 112 -10.16 -1.40 4.84
C GLN A 112 -10.48 -2.71 4.09
N ILE A 113 -9.48 -3.55 3.84
CA ILE A 113 -9.68 -4.90 3.30
C ILE A 113 -10.40 -5.77 4.33
N GLY A 114 -10.05 -5.66 5.61
CA GLY A 114 -10.76 -6.31 6.70
C GLY A 114 -12.27 -5.99 6.69
N GLU A 115 -12.64 -4.72 6.58
CA GLU A 115 -14.03 -4.27 6.48
C GLU A 115 -14.77 -4.86 5.26
N ILE A 116 -14.10 -4.95 4.12
CA ILE A 116 -14.64 -5.57 2.91
C ILE A 116 -14.88 -7.07 3.13
N ILE A 117 -13.93 -7.77 3.75
CA ILE A 117 -14.05 -9.20 4.05
C ILE A 117 -15.19 -9.47 5.03
N GLU A 118 -15.31 -8.69 6.11
CA GLU A 118 -16.43 -8.82 7.05
C GLU A 118 -17.78 -8.53 6.36
N THR A 119 -17.85 -7.53 5.49
CA THR A 119 -19.06 -7.24 4.69
C THR A 119 -19.45 -8.42 3.79
N LEU A 120 -18.47 -9.11 3.17
CA LEU A 120 -18.73 -10.32 2.38
C LEU A 120 -19.26 -11.47 3.26
N LYS A 121 -18.74 -11.64 4.48
CA LYS A 121 -19.21 -12.63 5.44
C LYS A 121 -20.64 -12.33 5.89
N GLU A 122 -20.93 -11.09 6.29
CA GLU A 122 -22.27 -10.64 6.68
C GLU A 122 -23.29 -10.87 5.56
N LYS A 123 -22.89 -10.71 4.31
CA LYS A 123 -23.73 -10.93 3.13
C LYS A 123 -23.84 -12.39 2.74
N GLY A 124 -23.11 -13.31 3.40
CA GLY A 124 -23.06 -14.75 3.06
C GLY A 124 -22.35 -15.06 1.73
N MET A 125 -21.54 -14.12 1.22
CA MET A 125 -20.84 -14.25 -0.06
C MET A 125 -19.41 -14.76 0.09
N TYR A 126 -18.81 -14.62 1.28
CA TYR A 126 -17.39 -14.91 1.52
C TYR A 126 -16.99 -16.36 1.15
N ASP A 127 -17.76 -17.34 1.61
CA ASP A 127 -17.39 -18.75 1.42
C ASP A 127 -17.40 -19.16 -0.05
N ASN A 128 -18.25 -18.55 -0.86
CA ASN A 128 -18.36 -18.81 -2.31
C ASN A 128 -17.53 -17.83 -3.17
N ALA A 129 -16.77 -16.94 -2.57
CA ALA A 129 -15.97 -15.97 -3.30
C ALA A 129 -14.56 -16.49 -3.61
N ILE A 130 -14.06 -16.16 -4.81
CA ILE A 130 -12.62 -16.09 -5.08
C ILE A 130 -12.19 -14.68 -4.73
N ILE A 131 -11.19 -14.55 -3.85
CA ILE A 131 -10.62 -13.25 -3.48
C ILE A 131 -9.15 -13.27 -3.89
N CYS A 132 -8.76 -12.32 -4.73
CA CYS A 132 -7.38 -12.14 -5.15
C CYS A 132 -6.87 -10.80 -4.63
N PHE A 133 -5.79 -10.83 -3.86
CA PHE A 133 -5.06 -9.65 -3.43
C PHE A 133 -3.73 -9.58 -4.16
N THR A 134 -3.47 -8.45 -4.80
CA THR A 134 -2.22 -8.20 -5.52
C THR A 134 -1.96 -6.68 -5.63
N ALA A 135 -0.79 -6.31 -6.12
CA ALA A 135 -0.43 -4.95 -6.49
C ALA A 135 0.05 -4.90 -7.95
N ASP A 136 0.02 -3.73 -8.56
CA ASP A 136 0.55 -3.50 -9.91
C ASP A 136 2.07 -3.33 -9.90
N HIS A 137 2.63 -2.79 -8.82
CA HIS A 137 4.06 -2.62 -8.58
C HIS A 137 4.35 -2.41 -7.09
N GLY A 138 5.60 -2.48 -6.70
CA GLY A 138 6.09 -2.08 -5.39
C GLY A 138 6.62 -0.64 -5.36
N ASP A 139 7.54 -0.35 -4.44
CA ASP A 139 8.25 0.92 -4.34
C ASP A 139 9.66 0.67 -3.81
N MET A 140 10.66 1.28 -4.42
CA MET A 140 12.06 1.16 -4.05
C MET A 140 12.39 1.72 -2.66
N LEU A 141 11.64 2.74 -2.22
CA LEU A 141 11.75 3.34 -0.89
C LEU A 141 13.19 3.65 -0.45
N GLY A 142 14.01 4.13 -1.38
CA GLY A 142 15.41 4.49 -1.18
C GLY A 142 16.41 3.37 -1.43
N ASP A 143 15.99 2.13 -1.69
CA ASP A 143 16.92 1.06 -2.05
C ASP A 143 17.76 1.48 -3.26
N HIS A 144 19.07 1.31 -3.16
CA HIS A 144 20.03 1.73 -4.18
C HIS A 144 19.94 3.21 -4.57
N TYR A 145 19.46 4.08 -3.66
CA TYR A 145 19.12 5.49 -3.91
C TYR A 145 18.01 5.68 -4.94
N HIS A 146 17.17 4.66 -5.14
CA HIS A 146 16.04 4.72 -6.05
C HIS A 146 14.70 4.84 -5.28
N TRP A 147 13.75 5.45 -5.95
CA TRP A 147 12.42 5.73 -5.42
C TRP A 147 11.36 5.27 -6.43
N ARG A 148 10.19 4.87 -5.94
CA ARG A 148 9.07 4.42 -6.77
C ARG A 148 9.37 3.11 -7.52
N LYS A 149 8.97 2.98 -8.79
CA LYS A 149 8.91 1.72 -9.54
C LYS A 149 9.59 1.76 -10.92
N THR A 150 10.45 2.72 -11.17
CA THR A 150 11.02 2.95 -12.52
C THR A 150 11.97 1.83 -12.97
N TYR A 151 12.53 1.07 -12.02
CA TYR A 151 13.58 0.08 -12.29
C TYR A 151 13.12 -1.33 -11.88
N PRO A 152 13.61 -2.40 -12.57
CA PRO A 152 13.21 -3.79 -12.32
C PRO A 152 13.97 -4.43 -11.14
N TYR A 153 14.02 -3.74 -10.00
CA TYR A 153 14.59 -4.27 -8.76
C TYR A 153 13.49 -4.82 -7.84
N GLU A 154 13.89 -5.66 -6.88
CA GLU A 154 12.99 -6.34 -5.93
C GLU A 154 11.97 -5.39 -5.31
N GLY A 155 12.39 -4.23 -4.79
CA GLY A 155 11.47 -3.26 -4.19
C GLY A 155 10.36 -2.78 -5.13
N SER A 156 10.61 -2.80 -6.45
CA SER A 156 9.65 -2.39 -7.48
C SER A 156 8.80 -3.54 -8.03
N THR A 157 9.37 -4.73 -8.18
CA THR A 157 8.77 -5.83 -8.94
C THR A 157 8.21 -6.97 -8.08
N HIS A 158 8.70 -7.11 -6.85
CA HIS A 158 8.24 -8.14 -5.93
C HIS A 158 6.92 -7.72 -5.28
N ILE A 159 5.82 -8.07 -5.93
CA ILE A 159 4.46 -7.76 -5.48
C ILE A 159 3.82 -8.95 -4.78
N PRO A 160 2.87 -8.73 -3.85
CA PRO A 160 2.09 -9.80 -3.27
C PRO A 160 1.13 -10.41 -4.30
N TYR A 161 0.91 -11.72 -4.18
CA TYR A 161 -0.14 -12.41 -4.92
C TYR A 161 -0.78 -13.48 -4.01
N ILE A 162 -1.92 -13.14 -3.43
CA ILE A 162 -2.64 -13.98 -2.48
C ILE A 162 -4.01 -14.31 -3.04
N VAL A 163 -4.37 -15.60 -3.05
CA VAL A 163 -5.67 -16.06 -3.55
C VAL A 163 -6.39 -16.87 -2.48
N LYS A 164 -7.58 -16.45 -2.11
CA LYS A 164 -8.55 -17.22 -1.34
C LYS A 164 -9.54 -17.88 -2.30
N TRP A 165 -9.66 -19.18 -2.24
CA TRP A 165 -10.63 -19.96 -3.02
C TRP A 165 -11.95 -20.14 -2.29
N PRO A 166 -13.05 -20.46 -3.01
CA PRO A 166 -14.30 -20.86 -2.39
C PRO A 166 -14.11 -22.06 -1.46
N ALA A 167 -14.93 -22.13 -0.41
CA ALA A 167 -14.89 -23.24 0.52
C ALA A 167 -15.14 -24.57 -0.20
N GLY A 168 -14.30 -25.57 0.11
CA GLY A 168 -14.43 -26.92 -0.46
C GLY A 168 -13.84 -27.15 -1.85
N VAL A 169 -13.25 -26.14 -2.49
CA VAL A 169 -12.57 -26.30 -3.81
C VAL A 169 -11.27 -27.10 -3.66
N PHE A 170 -10.53 -26.88 -2.59
CA PHE A 170 -9.38 -27.71 -2.22
C PHE A 170 -9.65 -28.37 -0.87
N LYS A 171 -9.49 -29.70 -0.82
CA LYS A 171 -9.58 -30.50 0.40
C LYS A 171 -8.19 -30.78 0.94
#